data_07e48a85d902eef997236fc7df1516d0
#
_entry.id   07e48a85d902eef997236fc7df1516d0
#
_cell.length_a   1.000
_cell.length_b   1.000
_cell.length_c   1.000
_cell.angle_alpha   90.00
_cell.angle_beta   90.00
_cell.angle_gamma   90.00
#
_symmetry.space_group_name_H-M   'P 1'
#
loop_
_entity.id
_entity.type
_entity.pdbx_description
1 polymer ?
#
loop_
_entity_poly.entity_id
_entity_poly.type
_entity_poly.pdbx_seq_one_letter_code
_entity_poly.pdbx_strand_id
1 'polypeptide(L)'
;MPDMDLSVVRILVAILIMTVAGCDGKPIPAGRLAPNIKPVVAVAEVQPPADPVSEILQTEPSVHVEEEAAQAPLATSINPKIISTDQPDPETHQRHELGFRLLGQLVPPGQLQNVTWSASETFSGTAIPNAVLVVNGRKPGPVLCLTAAVHGDELNGIETVRRVIHNLNPEKLQGTLIGVPIVNMQGFQRHSRYLPDRRDLNRFFPGNPRGSSASRIAYSFFHDVVSHCDGLVDLHTGSFHRTNLPQLRADLNNPDVVTLTEGFGATVILHSEGREGTLRRAAVDAGIPAVTLEAGEPLRVQDDAVQHAVKGIHTLLDTLGMYQKRRFWGNPEPTYYTSHWVRADQGGILFGAVKLGKRVKQGDVLGTVTDPITNESSSIVSPHNGRIIGMALNQFLMPGYATFHIGLEAEVDDATLEGTELDFEHAVALYEIDAGEPE
;
A
#
# COMPACT_ATOMS: atom_id res chain seq x y z
N MET A 1 29.17 -9.67 45.22
CA MET A 1 28.84 -8.34 45.72
C MET A 1 30.12 -7.69 46.19
N PRO A 2 30.55 -6.66 45.47
CA PRO A 2 31.24 -5.58 46.12
C PRO A 2 30.56 -4.24 45.81
N ASP A 3 30.67 -3.35 46.77
CA ASP A 3 30.02 -2.06 46.94
C ASP A 3 30.27 -1.09 45.78
N MET A 4 29.21 -0.48 45.30
CA MET A 4 29.30 0.66 44.39
C MET A 4 29.26 1.98 45.20
N ASP A 5 30.39 2.70 45.08
CA ASP A 5 30.70 3.96 45.77
C ASP A 5 29.71 5.10 45.42
N LEU A 6 29.02 5.60 46.42
CA LEU A 6 28.00 6.67 46.37
C LEU A 6 28.55 8.08 46.03
N SER A 7 29.84 8.19 45.74
CA SER A 7 30.51 9.47 45.51
C SER A 7 30.35 10.02 44.06
N VAL A 8 29.96 9.19 43.09
CA VAL A 8 29.84 9.62 41.68
C VAL A 8 28.46 10.25 41.36
N VAL A 9 27.44 9.98 42.18
CA VAL A 9 26.08 10.53 41.97
C VAL A 9 25.92 11.96 42.45
N ARG A 10 26.85 12.48 43.29
CA ARG A 10 26.78 13.85 43.81
C ARG A 10 27.43 14.92 42.93
N ILE A 11 28.16 14.56 41.89
CA ILE A 11 28.84 15.52 40.98
C ILE A 11 27.98 15.90 39.78
N LEU A 12 26.98 15.12 39.41
CA LEU A 12 26.10 15.41 38.26
C LEU A 12 24.89 16.29 38.58
N VAL A 13 24.58 16.53 39.88
CA VAL A 13 23.47 17.39 40.29
C VAL A 13 23.93 18.82 40.60
N ALA A 14 25.26 19.09 40.72
CA ALA A 14 25.82 20.41 41.03
C ALA A 14 26.09 21.30 39.82
N ILE A 15 25.97 20.80 38.59
CA ILE A 15 26.25 21.60 37.35
C ILE A 15 24.98 22.18 36.71
N LEU A 16 23.78 21.87 37.23
CA LEU A 16 22.51 22.38 36.67
C LEU A 16 21.85 23.50 37.49
N ILE A 17 22.56 24.13 38.48
CA ILE A 17 21.99 25.19 39.32
C ILE A 17 22.80 26.52 39.29
N MET A 18 23.73 26.69 38.34
CA MET A 18 24.49 27.96 38.25
C MET A 18 24.39 28.64 36.88
N THR A 19 23.19 28.88 36.37
CA THR A 19 23.00 29.92 35.30
C THR A 19 21.60 30.51 35.34
N VAL A 20 21.15 30.99 36.49
CA VAL A 20 20.07 31.99 36.57
C VAL A 20 20.35 32.92 37.77
N ALA A 21 21.24 33.87 37.59
CA ALA A 21 21.29 35.05 38.44
C ALA A 21 22.04 36.16 37.68
N GLY A 22 21.30 37.20 37.35
CA GLY A 22 21.91 38.50 36.97
C GLY A 22 21.38 39.14 35.71
N CYS A 23 20.22 39.77 35.77
CA CYS A 23 19.95 41.01 35.05
C CYS A 23 18.93 41.81 35.84
N ASP A 24 19.43 42.95 36.36
CA ASP A 24 18.72 43.91 37.16
C ASP A 24 17.51 44.51 36.45
N GLY A 25 16.37 44.51 37.18
CA GLY A 25 15.15 45.17 36.76
C GLY A 25 15.27 46.69 36.84
N LYS A 26 15.12 47.40 35.71
CA LYS A 26 14.67 48.78 35.66
C LYS A 26 13.42 48.87 34.79
N PRO A 27 12.36 49.57 35.20
CA PRO A 27 11.15 49.72 34.41
C PRO A 27 11.39 50.66 33.23
N ILE A 28 10.95 50.24 32.03
CA ILE A 28 10.96 51.06 30.82
C ILE A 28 9.69 51.93 30.85
N PRO A 29 9.80 53.27 30.65
CA PRO A 29 8.63 54.15 30.65
C PRO A 29 7.78 53.92 29.38
N ALA A 30 6.46 53.95 29.58
CA ALA A 30 5.46 53.84 28.52
C ALA A 30 5.52 55.07 27.59
N GLY A 31 6.17 54.91 26.44
CA GLY A 31 6.12 55.85 25.33
C GLY A 31 5.07 55.42 24.32
N ARG A 32 4.04 56.22 24.15
CA ARG A 32 3.01 56.07 23.11
C ARG A 32 3.67 56.20 21.74
N LEU A 33 3.60 55.16 20.92
CA LEU A 33 3.74 55.26 19.47
C LEU A 33 2.46 54.70 18.86
N ALA A 34 1.61 55.63 18.41
CA ALA A 34 0.50 55.31 17.54
C ALA A 34 1.02 55.01 16.13
N PRO A 35 0.64 53.88 15.50
CA PRO A 35 0.95 53.68 14.09
C PRO A 35 0.03 54.58 13.23
N ASN A 36 0.65 55.38 12.40
CA ASN A 36 0.06 56.22 11.39
C ASN A 36 -0.45 55.29 10.24
N ILE A 37 -1.71 54.88 10.28
CA ILE A 37 -2.34 54.16 9.21
C ILE A 37 -2.84 55.18 8.18
N LYS A 38 -2.19 55.24 7.02
CA LYS A 38 -2.70 56.00 5.86
C LYS A 38 -3.95 55.29 5.34
N PRO A 39 -5.00 56.01 4.93
CA PRO A 39 -6.21 55.38 4.37
C PRO A 39 -5.90 54.70 3.07
N VAL A 40 -6.38 53.45 2.96
CA VAL A 40 -6.36 52.66 1.73
C VAL A 40 -7.35 53.32 0.74
N VAL A 41 -6.84 53.72 -0.40
CA VAL A 41 -7.59 54.24 -1.52
C VAL A 41 -8.54 53.12 -1.99
N ALA A 42 -9.83 53.44 -2.08
CA ALA A 42 -10.83 52.56 -2.62
C ALA A 42 -10.46 52.17 -4.07
N VAL A 43 -10.34 50.86 -4.30
CA VAL A 43 -10.16 50.29 -5.65
C VAL A 43 -11.52 50.39 -6.33
N ALA A 44 -11.55 51.07 -7.44
CA ALA A 44 -12.74 51.18 -8.31
C ALA A 44 -13.10 49.77 -8.82
N GLU A 45 -14.39 49.51 -8.75
CA GLU A 45 -15.04 48.30 -9.29
C GLU A 45 -14.82 48.26 -10.82
N VAL A 46 -14.02 47.32 -11.27
CA VAL A 46 -13.79 47.03 -12.69
C VAL A 46 -14.91 46.09 -13.14
N GLN A 47 -15.81 46.58 -13.97
CA GLN A 47 -16.80 45.75 -14.66
C GLN A 47 -16.07 44.73 -15.57
N PRO A 48 -16.54 43.49 -15.62
CA PRO A 48 -15.97 42.51 -16.55
C PRO A 48 -16.29 42.90 -18.00
N PRO A 49 -15.39 42.66 -18.95
CA PRO A 49 -15.67 42.91 -20.37
C PRO A 49 -16.73 41.95 -20.87
N ALA A 50 -17.62 42.46 -21.72
CA ALA A 50 -18.68 41.71 -22.38
C ALA A 50 -18.06 40.60 -23.26
N ASP A 51 -18.63 39.41 -23.17
CA ASP A 51 -18.30 38.22 -23.96
C ASP A 51 -18.48 38.48 -25.48
N PRO A 52 -17.47 38.20 -26.29
CA PRO A 52 -17.65 38.01 -27.72
C PRO A 52 -17.46 36.52 -28.07
N VAL A 53 -18.43 35.68 -27.70
CA VAL A 53 -18.51 34.31 -28.24
C VAL A 53 -19.92 34.03 -28.72
N SER A 54 -20.21 34.61 -29.87
CA SER A 54 -21.31 34.12 -30.73
C SER A 54 -21.02 34.51 -32.17
N GLU A 55 -20.11 33.79 -32.81
CA GLU A 55 -19.98 33.65 -34.26
C GLU A 55 -18.70 32.91 -34.63
N ILE A 56 -18.63 31.61 -34.38
CA ILE A 56 -17.87 30.66 -35.19
C ILE A 56 -18.46 29.26 -34.92
N LEU A 57 -19.61 29.02 -35.48
CA LEU A 57 -20.17 27.69 -35.68
C LEU A 57 -20.47 27.60 -37.17
N GLN A 58 -19.54 27.03 -37.92
CA GLN A 58 -19.75 26.33 -39.19
C GLN A 58 -18.42 26.18 -39.92
N THR A 59 -17.81 25.04 -39.76
CA THR A 59 -17.19 24.20 -40.80
C THR A 59 -16.28 23.17 -40.12
N GLU A 60 -16.84 22.02 -39.83
CA GLU A 60 -16.04 20.82 -39.58
C GLU A 60 -15.65 20.18 -40.91
N PRO A 61 -14.40 19.91 -41.17
CA PRO A 61 -14.03 18.86 -42.12
C PRO A 61 -14.05 17.53 -41.36
N SER A 62 -14.98 16.66 -41.69
CA SER A 62 -15.00 15.26 -41.28
C SER A 62 -13.77 14.56 -41.84
N VAL A 63 -12.74 14.42 -41.00
CA VAL A 63 -11.66 13.50 -41.25
C VAL A 63 -12.08 12.17 -40.61
N HIS A 64 -12.55 11.24 -41.44
CA HIS A 64 -12.63 9.84 -41.06
C HIS A 64 -11.20 9.33 -40.86
N VAL A 65 -10.75 9.29 -39.61
CA VAL A 65 -9.62 8.46 -39.22
C VAL A 65 -10.23 7.09 -38.95
N GLU A 66 -10.03 6.17 -39.89
CA GLU A 66 -10.20 4.75 -39.62
C GLU A 66 -9.23 4.39 -38.50
N GLU A 67 -9.77 4.16 -37.31
CA GLU A 67 -9.07 3.63 -36.16
C GLU A 67 -8.78 2.14 -36.42
N GLU A 68 -7.72 1.89 -37.19
CA GLU A 68 -7.15 0.55 -37.27
C GLU A 68 -6.51 0.26 -35.91
N ALA A 69 -7.32 -0.32 -35.02
CA ALA A 69 -6.87 -0.88 -33.76
C ALA A 69 -5.86 -1.97 -34.09
N ALA A 70 -4.59 -1.59 -34.13
CA ALA A 70 -3.49 -2.54 -34.08
C ALA A 70 -3.58 -3.27 -32.73
N GLN A 71 -4.30 -4.40 -32.72
CA GLN A 71 -4.25 -5.40 -31.67
C GLN A 71 -2.78 -5.83 -31.58
N ALA A 72 -2.09 -5.34 -30.55
CA ALA A 72 -0.88 -6.00 -30.10
C ALA A 72 -1.20 -7.47 -29.85
N PRO A 73 -0.35 -8.42 -30.25
CA PRO A 73 -0.63 -9.82 -30.00
C PRO A 73 -0.81 -9.99 -28.50
N LEU A 74 -2.04 -10.35 -28.11
CA LEU A 74 -2.37 -10.86 -26.78
C LEU A 74 -1.33 -11.94 -26.46
N ALA A 75 -0.62 -11.73 -25.37
CA ALA A 75 0.29 -12.72 -24.80
C ALA A 75 -0.39 -14.07 -24.86
N THR A 76 0.28 -15.01 -25.49
CA THR A 76 -0.09 -16.42 -25.54
C THR A 76 -0.56 -16.83 -24.16
N SER A 77 -1.78 -17.35 -24.08
CA SER A 77 -2.42 -17.92 -22.89
C SER A 77 -1.39 -18.76 -22.12
N ILE A 78 -0.76 -18.16 -21.13
CA ILE A 78 0.04 -18.88 -20.15
C ILE A 78 -0.98 -19.47 -19.19
N ASN A 79 -1.13 -20.78 -19.26
CA ASN A 79 -2.02 -21.53 -18.39
C ASN A 79 -1.32 -21.62 -17.01
N PRO A 80 -1.69 -20.85 -15.98
CA PRO A 80 -0.98 -20.85 -14.71
C PRO A 80 -1.40 -22.05 -13.89
N LYS A 81 -0.57 -23.06 -13.84
CA LYS A 81 -0.68 -24.14 -12.86
C LYS A 81 0.33 -23.88 -11.74
N ILE A 82 -0.03 -23.04 -10.78
CA ILE A 82 0.79 -22.86 -9.56
C ILE A 82 0.89 -24.14 -8.74
N ILE A 83 -0.09 -25.04 -8.87
CA ILE A 83 -0.12 -26.31 -8.16
C ILE A 83 -0.41 -27.43 -9.16
N SER A 84 0.60 -27.87 -9.88
CA SER A 84 0.60 -29.18 -10.52
C SER A 84 1.64 -30.04 -9.82
N THR A 85 1.18 -31.11 -9.16
CA THR A 85 2.02 -32.19 -8.64
C THR A 85 2.58 -33.07 -9.75
N ASP A 86 2.27 -32.77 -11.00
CA ASP A 86 2.82 -33.44 -12.17
C ASP A 86 4.27 -33.01 -12.41
N GLN A 87 5.08 -33.94 -12.85
CA GLN A 87 6.50 -33.68 -13.17
C GLN A 87 6.61 -32.50 -14.14
N PRO A 88 7.51 -31.54 -13.89
CA PRO A 88 7.69 -30.39 -14.76
C PRO A 88 7.99 -30.88 -16.18
N ASP A 89 7.35 -30.22 -17.15
CA ASP A 89 7.55 -30.43 -18.58
C ASP A 89 9.05 -30.41 -18.91
N PRO A 90 9.55 -31.32 -19.77
CA PRO A 90 10.95 -31.36 -20.20
C PRO A 90 11.50 -30.00 -20.69
N GLU A 91 10.67 -29.17 -21.34
CA GLU A 91 11.06 -27.82 -21.76
C GLU A 91 11.31 -26.89 -20.56
N THR A 92 10.54 -27.01 -19.50
CA THR A 92 10.72 -26.24 -18.25
C THR A 92 12.02 -26.62 -17.56
N HIS A 93 12.36 -27.91 -17.55
CA HIS A 93 13.65 -28.40 -17.03
C HIS A 93 14.84 -27.84 -17.81
N GLN A 94 14.78 -27.89 -19.13
CA GLN A 94 15.89 -27.41 -19.98
C GLN A 94 16.08 -25.90 -19.87
N ARG A 95 15.00 -25.13 -19.77
CA ARG A 95 15.06 -23.68 -19.51
C ARG A 95 15.68 -23.37 -18.14
N HIS A 96 15.33 -24.13 -17.11
CA HIS A 96 15.83 -23.93 -15.76
C HIS A 96 17.35 -24.22 -15.66
N GLU A 97 17.87 -25.24 -16.36
CA GLU A 97 19.32 -25.56 -16.38
C GLU A 97 20.14 -24.42 -16.97
N LEU A 98 19.59 -23.67 -17.92
CA LEU A 98 20.23 -22.48 -18.50
C LEU A 98 20.19 -21.25 -17.57
N GLY A 99 19.32 -21.25 -16.55
CA GLY A 99 19.09 -20.13 -15.64
C GLY A 99 17.84 -19.32 -15.96
N PHE A 100 17.39 -18.54 -14.98
CA PHE A 100 16.22 -17.68 -15.09
C PHE A 100 16.58 -16.34 -15.74
N ARG A 101 15.85 -15.95 -16.81
CA ARG A 101 16.08 -14.69 -17.52
C ARG A 101 15.06 -13.65 -17.09
N LEU A 102 15.53 -12.50 -16.62
CA LEU A 102 14.70 -11.34 -16.30
C LEU A 102 15.44 -10.05 -16.65
N LEU A 103 14.76 -9.08 -17.26
CA LEU A 103 15.33 -7.75 -17.59
C LEU A 103 16.66 -7.85 -18.36
N GLY A 104 16.75 -8.79 -19.28
CA GLY A 104 17.96 -9.05 -20.09
C GLY A 104 19.12 -9.73 -19.36
N GLN A 105 18.99 -10.00 -18.06
CA GLN A 105 20.01 -10.67 -17.27
C GLN A 105 19.68 -12.15 -17.05
N LEU A 106 20.70 -12.98 -16.93
CA LEU A 106 20.58 -14.42 -16.65
C LEU A 106 21.02 -14.69 -15.21
N VAL A 107 20.10 -15.23 -14.40
CA VAL A 107 20.39 -15.67 -13.02
C VAL A 107 20.58 -17.19 -13.02
N PRO A 108 21.81 -17.68 -12.77
CA PRO A 108 22.07 -19.13 -12.72
C PRO A 108 21.29 -19.83 -11.61
N PRO A 109 21.00 -21.14 -11.73
CA PRO A 109 20.39 -21.93 -10.67
C PRO A 109 21.23 -21.93 -9.37
N GLY A 110 20.58 -21.87 -8.23
CA GLY A 110 21.22 -21.83 -6.91
C GLY A 110 21.82 -20.47 -6.56
N GLN A 111 21.41 -19.38 -7.21
CA GLN A 111 21.96 -18.04 -6.97
C GLN A 111 20.90 -17.00 -6.62
N LEU A 112 21.31 -16.00 -5.84
CA LEU A 112 20.62 -14.73 -5.63
C LEU A 112 21.36 -13.65 -6.42
N GLN A 113 20.66 -12.92 -7.28
CA GLN A 113 21.20 -11.75 -7.98
C GLN A 113 20.28 -10.55 -7.85
N ASN A 114 20.90 -9.37 -7.88
CA ASN A 114 20.18 -8.10 -8.00
C ASN A 114 20.20 -7.68 -9.48
N VAL A 115 19.04 -7.65 -10.11
CA VAL A 115 18.86 -7.15 -11.47
C VAL A 115 18.18 -5.78 -11.42
N THR A 116 18.37 -4.96 -12.45
CA THR A 116 17.88 -3.58 -12.45
C THR A 116 16.69 -3.44 -13.39
N TRP A 117 15.57 -2.97 -12.86
CA TRP A 117 14.44 -2.49 -13.62
C TRP A 117 14.48 -0.96 -13.67
N SER A 118 14.30 -0.38 -14.86
CA SER A 118 14.26 1.06 -15.05
C SER A 118 12.82 1.49 -15.33
N ALA A 119 12.14 1.99 -14.31
CA ALA A 119 10.73 2.34 -14.34
C ALA A 119 10.41 3.47 -15.33
N SER A 120 11.30 4.46 -15.43
CA SER A 120 11.12 5.63 -16.29
C SER A 120 12.43 6.40 -16.44
N GLU A 121 12.49 7.26 -17.44
CA GLU A 121 13.54 8.27 -17.56
C GLU A 121 13.00 9.62 -17.15
N THR A 122 13.72 10.34 -16.27
CA THR A 122 13.35 11.72 -15.90
C THR A 122 13.69 12.71 -17.00
N PHE A 123 14.83 12.49 -17.66
CA PHE A 123 15.30 13.20 -18.85
C PHE A 123 15.93 12.20 -19.79
N SER A 124 16.19 12.60 -21.02
CA SER A 124 16.86 11.75 -22.02
C SER A 124 18.14 11.13 -21.44
N GLY A 125 18.16 9.81 -21.31
CA GLY A 125 19.30 9.05 -20.80
C GLY A 125 19.45 9.02 -19.27
N THR A 126 18.52 9.59 -18.48
CA THR A 126 18.56 9.53 -17.01
C THR A 126 17.50 8.56 -16.48
N ALA A 127 17.86 7.29 -16.39
CA ALA A 127 16.99 6.25 -15.84
C ALA A 127 16.91 6.32 -14.31
N ILE A 128 15.75 5.95 -13.74
CA ILE A 128 15.58 5.72 -12.31
C ILE A 128 15.67 4.21 -12.07
N PRO A 129 16.82 3.70 -11.61
CA PRO A 129 17.00 2.28 -11.39
C PRO A 129 16.30 1.80 -10.13
N ASN A 130 15.54 0.71 -10.25
CA ASN A 130 14.92 -0.01 -9.15
C ASN A 130 15.54 -1.40 -9.04
N ALA A 131 15.83 -1.83 -7.81
CA ALA A 131 16.37 -3.15 -7.55
C ALA A 131 15.28 -4.21 -7.67
N VAL A 132 15.56 -5.28 -8.40
CA VAL A 132 14.76 -6.51 -8.46
C VAL A 132 15.66 -7.66 -8.00
N LEU A 133 15.33 -8.26 -6.88
CA LEU A 133 16.07 -9.35 -6.26
C LEU A 133 15.54 -10.68 -6.79
N VAL A 134 16.37 -11.46 -7.46
CA VAL A 134 15.98 -12.74 -8.05
C VAL A 134 16.72 -13.86 -7.34
N VAL A 135 15.99 -14.73 -6.64
CA VAL A 135 16.51 -15.99 -6.09
C VAL A 135 16.09 -17.11 -7.03
N ASN A 136 17.00 -17.56 -7.87
CA ASN A 136 16.76 -18.72 -8.72
C ASN A 136 17.17 -19.99 -7.98
N GLY A 137 16.20 -20.84 -7.65
CA GLY A 137 16.42 -22.08 -6.92
C GLY A 137 17.28 -23.09 -7.68
N ARG A 138 17.78 -24.10 -6.98
CA ARG A 138 18.55 -25.18 -7.60
C ARG A 138 17.67 -26.11 -8.44
N LYS A 139 16.38 -26.24 -8.10
CA LYS A 139 15.43 -27.11 -8.78
C LYS A 139 14.38 -26.28 -9.52
N PRO A 140 13.87 -26.77 -10.65
CA PRO A 140 12.76 -26.11 -11.34
C PRO A 140 11.51 -26.09 -10.46
N GLY A 141 10.66 -25.10 -10.67
CA GLY A 141 9.41 -24.89 -9.97
C GLY A 141 8.75 -23.57 -10.36
N PRO A 142 7.70 -23.14 -9.67
CA PRO A 142 6.99 -21.91 -10.01
C PRO A 142 7.79 -20.66 -9.73
N VAL A 143 7.37 -19.55 -10.34
CA VAL A 143 7.89 -18.20 -10.12
C VAL A 143 6.93 -17.44 -9.23
N LEU A 144 7.30 -17.19 -7.97
CA LEU A 144 6.52 -16.36 -7.04
C LEU A 144 7.13 -14.96 -6.98
N CYS A 145 6.26 -13.95 -7.08
CA CYS A 145 6.66 -12.55 -6.98
C CYS A 145 6.19 -11.92 -5.67
N LEU A 146 7.08 -11.16 -5.04
CA LEU A 146 6.80 -10.32 -3.88
C LEU A 146 7.05 -8.87 -4.28
N THR A 147 6.03 -8.03 -4.23
CA THR A 147 6.13 -6.61 -4.53
C THR A 147 5.85 -5.78 -3.29
N ALA A 148 6.49 -4.63 -3.16
CA ALA A 148 6.25 -3.72 -2.06
C ALA A 148 6.47 -2.26 -2.48
N ALA A 149 6.00 -1.35 -1.65
CA ALA A 149 6.09 0.09 -1.88
C ALA A 149 5.63 0.51 -3.29
N VAL A 150 4.49 -0.04 -3.76
CA VAL A 150 3.68 0.55 -4.83
C VAL A 150 3.22 1.94 -4.37
N HIS A 151 2.97 2.09 -3.07
CA HIS A 151 2.88 3.37 -2.38
C HIS A 151 4.19 3.62 -1.62
N GLY A 152 4.83 4.75 -1.90
CA GLY A 152 6.20 5.00 -1.44
C GLY A 152 6.37 5.20 0.07
N ASP A 153 5.30 5.42 0.81
CA ASP A 153 5.27 5.59 2.26
C ASP A 153 5.03 4.28 3.04
N GLU A 154 4.80 3.14 2.36
CA GLU A 154 4.45 1.87 2.98
C GLU A 154 5.72 1.00 3.18
N LEU A 155 6.33 1.07 4.38
CA LEU A 155 7.67 0.55 4.61
C LEU A 155 7.73 -0.92 5.08
N ASN A 156 6.67 -1.46 5.70
CA ASN A 156 6.66 -2.83 6.23
C ASN A 156 6.91 -3.88 5.14
N GLY A 157 6.34 -3.65 3.94
CA GLY A 157 6.53 -4.52 2.78
C GLY A 157 7.98 -4.58 2.31
N ILE A 158 8.69 -3.44 2.32
CA ILE A 158 10.11 -3.36 1.93
C ILE A 158 10.96 -4.27 2.82
N GLU A 159 10.78 -4.13 4.13
CA GLU A 159 11.52 -4.93 5.12
C GLU A 159 11.11 -6.41 5.07
N THR A 160 9.85 -6.70 4.77
CA THR A 160 9.37 -8.08 4.56
C THR A 160 10.08 -8.73 3.37
N VAL A 161 10.08 -8.08 2.19
CA VAL A 161 10.80 -8.59 1.00
C VAL A 161 12.26 -8.81 1.32
N ARG A 162 12.92 -7.85 1.95
CA ARG A 162 14.32 -7.96 2.34
C ARG A 162 14.58 -9.19 3.22
N ARG A 163 13.77 -9.37 4.29
CA ARG A 163 13.94 -10.49 5.22
C ARG A 163 13.68 -11.83 4.56
N VAL A 164 12.65 -11.93 3.73
CA VAL A 164 12.34 -13.19 3.03
C VAL A 164 13.48 -13.54 2.08
N ILE A 165 13.86 -12.64 1.18
CA ILE A 165 14.85 -12.89 0.12
C ILE A 165 16.23 -13.26 0.72
N HIS A 166 16.73 -12.48 1.68
CA HIS A 166 18.09 -12.69 2.21
C HIS A 166 18.21 -13.84 3.23
N ASN A 167 17.07 -14.37 3.72
CA ASN A 167 17.05 -15.54 4.61
C ASN A 167 16.83 -16.87 3.88
N LEU A 168 16.61 -16.83 2.55
CA LEU A 168 16.52 -18.04 1.74
C LEU A 168 17.90 -18.56 1.36
N ASN A 169 18.01 -19.88 1.34
CA ASN A 169 19.15 -20.56 0.73
C ASN A 169 18.76 -20.99 -0.69
N PRO A 170 19.33 -20.38 -1.75
CA PRO A 170 18.98 -20.70 -3.13
C PRO A 170 19.18 -22.18 -3.50
N GLU A 171 20.15 -22.86 -2.86
CA GLU A 171 20.41 -24.30 -3.07
C GLU A 171 19.24 -25.19 -2.60
N LYS A 172 18.38 -24.69 -1.71
CA LYS A 172 17.21 -25.41 -1.16
C LYS A 172 15.90 -24.97 -1.77
N LEU A 173 15.91 -23.90 -2.57
CA LEU A 173 14.73 -23.37 -3.22
C LEU A 173 14.40 -24.22 -4.46
N GLN A 174 13.12 -24.48 -4.66
CA GLN A 174 12.53 -25.04 -5.87
C GLN A 174 11.70 -23.94 -6.56
N GLY A 175 12.02 -23.67 -7.83
CA GLY A 175 11.45 -22.52 -8.55
C GLY A 175 12.22 -21.23 -8.33
N THR A 176 11.59 -20.11 -8.60
CA THR A 176 12.21 -18.78 -8.53
C THR A 176 11.39 -17.85 -7.64
N LEU A 177 12.07 -17.08 -6.77
CA LEU A 177 11.43 -16.00 -6.02
C LEU A 177 11.97 -14.66 -6.52
N ILE A 178 11.06 -13.82 -6.99
CA ILE A 178 11.35 -12.44 -7.40
C ILE A 178 10.87 -11.51 -6.30
N GLY A 179 11.76 -10.66 -5.78
CA GLY A 179 11.42 -9.63 -4.79
C GLY A 179 11.67 -8.23 -5.34
N VAL A 180 10.63 -7.40 -5.37
CA VAL A 180 10.74 -5.98 -5.72
C VAL A 180 10.41 -5.15 -4.48
N PRO A 181 11.43 -4.77 -3.68
CA PRO A 181 11.20 -4.10 -2.42
C PRO A 181 10.59 -2.69 -2.59
N ILE A 182 10.88 -2.01 -3.69
CA ILE A 182 10.36 -0.66 -3.92
C ILE A 182 9.94 -0.54 -5.39
N VAL A 183 8.63 -0.58 -5.64
CA VAL A 183 8.07 -0.37 -6.98
C VAL A 183 8.04 1.13 -7.32
N ASN A 184 7.56 1.96 -6.39
CA ASN A 184 7.49 3.42 -6.53
C ASN A 184 8.69 4.11 -5.88
N MET A 185 9.85 4.07 -6.51
CA MET A 185 11.08 4.70 -6.00
C MET A 185 10.92 6.21 -5.81
N GLN A 186 10.20 6.87 -6.71
CA GLN A 186 9.99 8.33 -6.63
C GLN A 186 9.11 8.73 -5.44
N GLY A 187 8.07 7.96 -5.16
CA GLY A 187 7.25 8.13 -3.96
C GLY A 187 8.04 7.83 -2.70
N PHE A 188 8.78 6.72 -2.68
CA PHE A 188 9.61 6.29 -1.55
C PHE A 188 10.62 7.37 -1.12
N GLN A 189 11.37 7.95 -2.07
CA GLN A 189 12.34 9.00 -1.78
C GLN A 189 11.71 10.28 -1.22
N ARG A 190 10.42 10.47 -1.42
CA ARG A 190 9.66 11.63 -0.92
C ARG A 190 8.80 11.32 0.29
N HIS A 191 8.86 10.09 0.81
CA HIS A 191 7.98 9.60 1.88
C HIS A 191 6.49 9.82 1.55
N SER A 192 6.13 9.61 0.30
CA SER A 192 4.80 9.89 -0.24
C SER A 192 4.20 8.64 -0.84
N ARG A 193 2.91 8.46 -0.61
CA ARG A 193 2.10 7.44 -1.29
C ARG A 193 2.19 7.59 -2.81
N TYR A 194 2.13 8.82 -3.28
CA TYR A 194 1.96 9.21 -4.67
C TYR A 194 3.25 9.39 -5.44
N LEU A 195 3.15 9.29 -6.75
CA LEU A 195 4.17 9.78 -7.68
C LEU A 195 4.34 11.32 -7.55
N PRO A 196 5.42 11.91 -8.11
CA PRO A 196 5.64 13.36 -8.08
C PRO A 196 4.51 14.20 -8.69
N ASP A 197 3.79 13.65 -9.66
CA ASP A 197 2.62 14.26 -10.30
C ASP A 197 1.30 14.02 -9.55
N ARG A 198 1.39 13.57 -8.28
CA ARG A 198 0.29 13.26 -7.36
C ARG A 198 -0.60 12.09 -7.75
N ARG A 199 -0.24 11.31 -8.77
CA ARG A 199 -1.01 10.13 -9.16
C ARG A 199 -0.70 8.94 -8.24
N ASP A 200 -1.75 8.19 -7.91
CA ASP A 200 -1.64 6.89 -7.23
C ASP A 200 -1.26 5.83 -8.27
N LEU A 201 -0.01 5.30 -8.19
CA LEU A 201 0.45 4.29 -9.13
C LEU A 201 -0.47 3.06 -9.16
N ASN A 202 -1.09 2.71 -8.02
CA ASN A 202 -2.00 1.57 -7.89
C ASN A 202 -3.42 1.84 -8.43
N ARG A 203 -3.53 2.74 -9.42
CA ARG A 203 -4.75 3.02 -10.21
C ARG A 203 -4.50 2.91 -11.72
N PHE A 204 -3.26 2.53 -12.10
CA PHE A 204 -2.86 2.59 -13.50
C PHE A 204 -2.45 1.24 -14.08
N PHE A 205 -2.52 0.14 -13.34
CA PHE A 205 -2.18 -1.20 -13.85
C PHE A 205 -3.29 -1.77 -14.75
N PRO A 206 -2.93 -2.55 -15.83
CA PRO A 206 -1.59 -2.92 -16.23
C PRO A 206 -0.80 -1.81 -16.95
N GLY A 207 -1.39 -0.65 -17.20
CA GLY A 207 -0.74 0.51 -17.76
C GLY A 207 -0.85 0.63 -19.29
N ASN A 208 -0.26 1.72 -19.81
CA ASN A 208 -0.19 2.01 -21.23
C ASN A 208 1.15 2.68 -21.56
N PRO A 209 1.94 2.16 -22.52
CA PRO A 209 3.27 2.69 -22.86
C PRO A 209 3.22 4.09 -23.47
N ARG A 210 2.05 4.55 -23.92
CA ARG A 210 1.83 5.88 -24.48
C ARG A 210 1.02 6.80 -23.54
N GLY A 211 0.68 6.32 -22.34
CA GLY A 211 -0.10 7.05 -21.36
C GLY A 211 0.70 8.06 -20.53
N SER A 212 0.10 8.48 -19.40
CA SER A 212 0.75 9.34 -18.41
C SER A 212 2.00 8.68 -17.81
N SER A 213 2.79 9.44 -17.04
CA SER A 213 3.97 8.90 -16.34
C SER A 213 3.61 7.68 -15.49
N ALA A 214 2.54 7.78 -14.67
CA ALA A 214 2.04 6.66 -13.88
C ALA A 214 1.69 5.43 -14.72
N SER A 215 0.97 5.65 -15.84
CA SER A 215 0.55 4.57 -16.74
C SER A 215 1.75 3.89 -17.45
N ARG A 216 2.79 4.66 -17.78
CA ARG A 216 4.02 4.12 -18.37
C ARG A 216 4.83 3.30 -17.38
N ILE A 217 4.95 3.77 -16.13
CA ILE A 217 5.60 3.03 -15.04
C ILE A 217 4.86 1.73 -14.78
N ALA A 218 3.52 1.79 -14.64
CA ALA A 218 2.69 0.63 -14.45
C ALA A 218 2.85 -0.40 -15.59
N TYR A 219 2.84 0.07 -16.85
CA TYR A 219 3.04 -0.78 -18.03
C TYR A 219 4.39 -1.49 -18.02
N SER A 220 5.48 -0.73 -17.84
CA SER A 220 6.82 -1.31 -17.80
C SER A 220 6.95 -2.32 -16.66
N PHE A 221 6.48 -1.99 -15.45
CA PHE A 221 6.53 -2.92 -14.32
C PHE A 221 5.74 -4.20 -14.57
N PHE A 222 4.52 -4.05 -15.07
CA PHE A 222 3.64 -5.19 -15.35
C PHE A 222 4.22 -6.08 -16.44
N HIS A 223 4.64 -5.49 -17.57
CA HIS A 223 5.15 -6.23 -18.71
C HIS A 223 6.54 -6.82 -18.45
N ASP A 224 7.45 -6.06 -17.82
CA ASP A 224 8.86 -6.45 -17.70
C ASP A 224 9.14 -7.33 -16.46
N VAL A 225 8.24 -7.31 -15.47
CA VAL A 225 8.43 -8.07 -14.22
C VAL A 225 7.22 -8.97 -13.92
N VAL A 226 6.01 -8.42 -13.77
CA VAL A 226 4.85 -9.16 -13.27
C VAL A 226 4.41 -10.28 -14.21
N SER A 227 4.48 -10.06 -15.52
CA SER A 227 4.15 -11.07 -16.53
C SER A 227 5.01 -12.34 -16.49
N HIS A 228 6.10 -12.33 -15.72
CA HIS A 228 6.97 -13.49 -15.53
C HIS A 228 6.62 -14.30 -14.26
N CYS A 229 5.59 -13.87 -13.50
CA CYS A 229 5.19 -14.51 -12.26
C CYS A 229 4.09 -15.53 -12.49
N ASP A 230 4.17 -16.68 -11.80
CA ASP A 230 3.09 -17.65 -11.69
C ASP A 230 2.15 -17.32 -10.52
N GLY A 231 2.58 -16.47 -9.60
CA GLY A 231 1.79 -15.95 -8.49
C GLY A 231 2.38 -14.66 -7.93
N LEU A 232 1.54 -13.81 -7.34
CA LEU A 232 1.92 -12.49 -6.85
C LEU A 232 1.42 -12.25 -5.42
N VAL A 233 2.31 -11.76 -4.57
CA VAL A 233 1.98 -11.19 -3.26
C VAL A 233 2.38 -9.72 -3.26
N ASP A 234 1.39 -8.83 -3.23
CA ASP A 234 1.59 -7.39 -3.19
C ASP A 234 1.48 -6.89 -1.74
N LEU A 235 2.56 -6.31 -1.20
CA LEU A 235 2.71 -5.99 0.22
C LEU A 235 2.41 -4.52 0.47
N HIS A 236 1.39 -4.28 1.29
CA HIS A 236 0.88 -2.95 1.64
C HIS A 236 0.77 -2.73 3.15
N THR A 237 0.42 -1.52 3.53
CA THR A 237 0.01 -1.12 4.90
C THR A 237 -1.33 -0.38 4.83
N GLY A 238 -1.91 -0.06 5.98
CA GLY A 238 -2.98 0.93 6.02
C GLY A 238 -2.51 2.25 5.41
N SER A 239 -3.39 2.93 4.68
CA SER A 239 -3.12 4.23 4.05
C SER A 239 -3.78 5.37 4.83
N PHE A 240 -3.33 6.61 4.60
CA PHE A 240 -3.93 7.82 5.20
C PHE A 240 -4.06 7.76 6.73
N HIS A 241 -2.94 7.44 7.41
CA HIS A 241 -2.90 7.33 8.87
C HIS A 241 -3.88 6.29 9.44
N ARG A 242 -3.99 5.15 8.76
CA ARG A 242 -4.67 3.96 9.26
C ARG A 242 -3.67 2.85 9.52
N THR A 243 -4.06 1.93 10.37
CA THR A 243 -3.31 0.72 10.64
C THR A 243 -4.19 -0.49 10.39
N ASN A 244 -3.64 -1.53 9.76
CA ASN A 244 -4.33 -2.78 9.47
C ASN A 244 -3.78 -3.92 10.33
N LEU A 245 -4.69 -4.75 10.83
CA LEU A 245 -4.33 -6.09 11.28
C LEU A 245 -3.73 -6.83 10.08
N PRO A 246 -2.65 -7.62 10.25
CA PRO A 246 -2.15 -8.43 9.15
C PRO A 246 -3.27 -9.27 8.52
N GLN A 247 -3.58 -9.00 7.25
CA GLN A 247 -4.69 -9.58 6.52
C GLN A 247 -4.39 -9.69 5.03
N LEU A 248 -4.94 -10.71 4.40
CA LEU A 248 -4.94 -10.86 2.95
C LEU A 248 -6.22 -10.28 2.38
N ARG A 249 -6.10 -9.52 1.30
CA ARG A 249 -7.23 -9.19 0.42
C ARG A 249 -7.12 -10.03 -0.83
N ALA A 250 -8.17 -10.75 -1.18
CA ALA A 250 -8.16 -11.76 -2.22
C ALA A 250 -9.53 -11.90 -2.85
N ASP A 251 -9.55 -12.15 -4.16
CA ASP A 251 -10.77 -12.55 -4.86
C ASP A 251 -11.03 -14.04 -4.62
N LEU A 252 -11.89 -14.33 -3.66
CA LEU A 252 -12.23 -15.72 -3.30
C LEU A 252 -13.18 -16.39 -4.30
N ASN A 253 -13.64 -15.70 -5.33
CA ASN A 253 -14.36 -16.31 -6.46
C ASN A 253 -13.39 -17.01 -7.44
N ASN A 254 -12.08 -16.69 -7.36
CA ASN A 254 -11.06 -17.31 -8.19
C ASN A 254 -10.38 -18.47 -7.45
N PRO A 255 -10.53 -19.75 -7.92
CA PRO A 255 -9.98 -20.93 -7.23
C PRO A 255 -8.44 -20.90 -7.05
N ASP A 256 -7.72 -20.32 -8.02
CA ASP A 256 -6.26 -20.24 -7.95
C ASP A 256 -5.82 -19.24 -6.88
N VAL A 257 -6.58 -18.13 -6.71
CA VAL A 257 -6.37 -17.15 -5.65
C VAL A 257 -6.72 -17.75 -4.28
N VAL A 258 -7.79 -18.53 -4.16
CA VAL A 258 -8.14 -19.26 -2.92
C VAL A 258 -6.97 -20.15 -2.50
N THR A 259 -6.41 -20.92 -3.43
CA THR A 259 -5.27 -21.79 -3.16
C THR A 259 -4.04 -21.00 -2.67
N LEU A 260 -3.79 -19.83 -3.25
CA LEU A 260 -2.72 -18.95 -2.82
C LEU A 260 -2.97 -18.43 -1.38
N THR A 261 -4.21 -18.07 -1.03
CA THR A 261 -4.57 -17.59 0.32
C THR A 261 -4.42 -18.66 1.39
N GLU A 262 -4.86 -19.88 1.11
CA GLU A 262 -4.76 -21.02 2.05
C GLU A 262 -3.30 -21.31 2.44
N GLY A 263 -2.36 -20.99 1.56
CA GLY A 263 -0.92 -21.15 1.77
C GLY A 263 -0.34 -20.25 2.86
N PHE A 264 -1.01 -19.17 3.27
CA PHE A 264 -0.48 -18.23 4.27
C PHE A 264 -0.67 -18.68 5.73
N GLY A 265 -1.45 -19.71 6.00
CA GLY A 265 -1.70 -20.22 7.36
C GLY A 265 -2.53 -19.24 8.20
N ALA A 266 -2.03 -18.88 9.40
CA ALA A 266 -2.76 -18.07 10.38
C ALA A 266 -2.80 -16.57 10.01
N THR A 267 -3.39 -16.21 8.88
CA THR A 267 -3.57 -14.83 8.43
C THR A 267 -5.05 -14.59 8.10
N VAL A 268 -5.61 -13.50 8.61
CA VAL A 268 -6.98 -13.08 8.30
C VAL A 268 -7.13 -12.91 6.78
N ILE A 269 -8.23 -13.41 6.22
CA ILE A 269 -8.55 -13.27 4.80
C ILE A 269 -9.80 -12.40 4.68
N LEU A 270 -9.75 -11.40 3.83
CA LEU A 270 -10.87 -10.55 3.45
C LEU A 270 -11.14 -10.73 1.96
N HIS A 271 -12.38 -11.16 1.64
CA HIS A 271 -12.82 -11.22 0.26
C HIS A 271 -12.86 -9.83 -0.36
N SER A 272 -12.28 -9.68 -1.53
CA SER A 272 -12.33 -8.47 -2.34
C SER A 272 -11.83 -8.80 -3.75
N GLU A 273 -12.60 -8.52 -4.75
CA GLU A 273 -12.21 -8.67 -6.16
C GLU A 273 -11.08 -7.72 -6.54
N GLY A 274 -11.01 -6.57 -5.85
CA GLY A 274 -10.07 -5.49 -6.14
C GLY A 274 -10.59 -4.54 -7.22
N ARG A 275 -10.21 -3.27 -7.04
CA ARG A 275 -10.58 -2.21 -7.98
C ARG A 275 -9.79 -2.36 -9.28
N GLU A 276 -10.43 -2.04 -10.39
CA GLU A 276 -9.79 -1.87 -11.68
C GLU A 276 -8.64 -0.85 -11.59
N GLY A 277 -7.53 -1.14 -12.27
CA GLY A 277 -6.32 -0.33 -12.22
C GLY A 277 -5.37 -0.65 -11.07
N THR A 278 -5.75 -1.50 -10.09
CA THR A 278 -4.82 -1.99 -9.06
C THR A 278 -3.92 -3.11 -9.59
N LEU A 279 -2.71 -3.23 -9.04
CA LEU A 279 -1.75 -4.26 -9.44
C LEU A 279 -2.32 -5.67 -9.27
N ARG A 280 -2.95 -5.94 -8.11
CA ARG A 280 -3.59 -7.23 -7.82
C ARG A 280 -4.67 -7.58 -8.82
N ARG A 281 -5.60 -6.66 -9.11
CA ARG A 281 -6.69 -6.88 -10.06
C ARG A 281 -6.15 -7.13 -11.47
N ALA A 282 -5.21 -6.31 -11.93
CA ALA A 282 -4.59 -6.47 -13.24
C ALA A 282 -3.85 -7.82 -13.37
N ALA A 283 -3.20 -8.29 -12.30
CA ALA A 283 -2.55 -9.60 -12.29
C ALA A 283 -3.58 -10.74 -12.42
N VAL A 284 -4.67 -10.71 -11.63
CA VAL A 284 -5.75 -11.70 -11.70
C VAL A 284 -6.41 -11.71 -13.09
N ASP A 285 -6.69 -10.55 -13.66
CA ASP A 285 -7.27 -10.41 -15.00
C ASP A 285 -6.32 -10.96 -16.09
N ALA A 286 -5.01 -10.92 -15.86
CA ALA A 286 -4.01 -11.53 -16.73
C ALA A 286 -3.76 -13.03 -16.46
N GLY A 287 -4.53 -13.65 -15.57
CA GLY A 287 -4.41 -15.06 -15.21
C GLY A 287 -3.29 -15.37 -14.21
N ILE A 288 -2.75 -14.37 -13.52
CA ILE A 288 -1.75 -14.53 -12.48
C ILE A 288 -2.45 -14.43 -11.12
N PRO A 289 -2.62 -15.52 -10.36
CA PRO A 289 -3.22 -15.48 -9.03
C PRO A 289 -2.47 -14.47 -8.15
N ALA A 290 -3.20 -13.55 -7.55
CA ALA A 290 -2.61 -12.46 -6.80
C ALA A 290 -3.38 -12.14 -5.51
N VAL A 291 -2.64 -11.84 -4.45
CA VAL A 291 -3.17 -11.37 -3.17
C VAL A 291 -2.48 -10.09 -2.74
N THR A 292 -3.21 -9.23 -2.02
CA THR A 292 -2.59 -8.12 -1.29
C THR A 292 -2.45 -8.52 0.18
N LEU A 293 -1.25 -8.43 0.73
CA LEU A 293 -1.00 -8.57 2.16
C LEU A 293 -0.87 -7.19 2.80
N GLU A 294 -1.88 -6.80 3.55
CA GLU A 294 -1.94 -5.57 4.31
C GLU A 294 -1.43 -5.80 5.74
N ALA A 295 -0.46 -5.01 6.22
CA ALA A 295 0.03 -5.17 7.59
C ALA A 295 0.60 -3.87 8.16
N GLY A 296 -0.01 -3.38 9.25
CA GLY A 296 0.44 -2.19 9.99
C GLY A 296 0.07 -0.87 9.33
N GLU A 297 0.91 0.16 9.51
CA GLU A 297 0.67 1.56 9.16
C GLU A 297 1.80 2.15 8.31
N PRO A 298 1.58 3.24 7.56
CA PRO A 298 2.59 3.87 6.72
C PRO A 298 3.64 4.63 7.54
N LEU A 299 4.70 5.07 6.86
CA LEU A 299 5.78 5.94 7.36
C LEU A 299 6.65 5.36 8.48
N ARG A 300 6.47 4.11 8.86
CA ARG A 300 7.32 3.44 9.86
C ARG A 300 7.43 1.93 9.61
N VAL A 301 8.49 1.34 10.09
CA VAL A 301 8.66 -0.11 10.12
C VAL A 301 8.18 -0.64 11.46
N GLN A 302 7.28 -1.65 11.42
CA GLN A 302 6.71 -2.32 12.59
C GLN A 302 7.14 -3.78 12.59
N ASP A 303 7.99 -4.16 13.54
CA ASP A 303 8.63 -5.47 13.56
C ASP A 303 7.64 -6.63 13.68
N ASP A 304 6.56 -6.49 14.45
CA ASP A 304 5.49 -7.46 14.61
C ASP A 304 4.70 -7.70 13.30
N ALA A 305 4.36 -6.64 12.58
CA ALA A 305 3.70 -6.71 11.28
C ALA A 305 4.61 -7.39 10.23
N VAL A 306 5.88 -6.99 10.20
CA VAL A 306 6.90 -7.60 9.32
C VAL A 306 7.12 -9.07 9.65
N GLN A 307 7.24 -9.43 10.94
CA GLN A 307 7.40 -10.83 11.33
C GLN A 307 6.21 -11.70 10.94
N HIS A 308 4.98 -11.19 11.08
CA HIS A 308 3.78 -11.89 10.65
C HIS A 308 3.82 -12.14 9.14
N ALA A 309 4.08 -11.09 8.34
CA ALA A 309 4.19 -11.18 6.88
C ALA A 309 5.28 -12.18 6.44
N VAL A 310 6.47 -12.12 7.04
CA VAL A 310 7.57 -13.06 6.77
C VAL A 310 7.18 -14.51 7.09
N LYS A 311 6.48 -14.75 8.21
CA LYS A 311 5.98 -16.08 8.57
C LYS A 311 4.96 -16.58 7.55
N GLY A 312 3.99 -15.75 7.19
CA GLY A 312 2.96 -16.08 6.20
C GLY A 312 3.58 -16.45 4.85
N ILE A 313 4.52 -15.65 4.34
CA ILE A 313 5.20 -15.94 3.07
C ILE A 313 6.04 -17.23 3.16
N HIS A 314 6.73 -17.49 4.27
CA HIS A 314 7.44 -18.78 4.43
C HIS A 314 6.48 -19.97 4.47
N THR A 315 5.29 -19.82 5.07
CA THR A 315 4.26 -20.87 5.05
C THR A 315 3.75 -21.09 3.64
N LEU A 316 3.52 -20.01 2.89
CA LEU A 316 3.15 -20.07 1.47
C LEU A 316 4.20 -20.82 0.64
N LEU A 317 5.50 -20.48 0.80
CA LEU A 317 6.58 -21.16 0.09
C LEU A 317 6.65 -22.67 0.41
N ASP A 318 6.38 -23.05 1.67
CA ASP A 318 6.30 -24.48 2.06
C ASP A 318 5.08 -25.17 1.46
N THR A 319 3.92 -24.51 1.44
CA THR A 319 2.68 -25.04 0.86
C THR A 319 2.79 -25.20 -0.66
N LEU A 320 3.44 -24.27 -1.34
CA LEU A 320 3.73 -24.37 -2.78
C LEU A 320 4.86 -25.36 -3.12
N GLY A 321 5.44 -26.05 -2.12
CA GLY A 321 6.57 -26.95 -2.31
C GLY A 321 7.87 -26.28 -2.72
N MET A 322 7.92 -24.93 -2.67
CA MET A 322 9.10 -24.18 -3.11
C MET A 322 10.23 -24.18 -2.10
N TYR A 323 9.94 -24.13 -0.79
CA TYR A 323 10.95 -24.05 0.24
C TYR A 323 10.52 -24.72 1.54
N GLN A 324 11.04 -25.91 1.80
CA GLN A 324 10.71 -26.64 3.02
C GLN A 324 11.34 -25.96 4.25
N LYS A 325 10.48 -25.40 5.09
CA LYS A 325 10.82 -24.91 6.41
C LYS A 325 9.87 -25.54 7.42
N ARG A 326 10.29 -25.74 8.67
CA ARG A 326 9.38 -26.25 9.71
C ARG A 326 8.06 -25.47 9.69
N ARG A 327 6.95 -26.16 9.49
CA ARG A 327 5.63 -25.58 9.49
C ARG A 327 5.37 -24.87 10.81
N PHE A 328 5.08 -23.59 10.75
CA PHE A 328 4.57 -22.84 11.89
C PHE A 328 3.06 -23.02 11.88
N TRP A 329 2.57 -23.94 12.72
CA TRP A 329 1.14 -24.11 12.95
C TRP A 329 0.68 -22.97 13.87
N GLY A 330 -0.06 -22.03 13.32
CA GLY A 330 -0.94 -21.14 14.07
C GLY A 330 -2.38 -21.69 14.04
N ASN A 331 -3.23 -21.20 14.91
CA ASN A 331 -4.66 -21.45 14.76
C ASN A 331 -5.13 -20.78 13.46
N PRO A 332 -6.01 -21.43 12.67
CA PRO A 332 -6.60 -20.79 11.49
C PRO A 332 -7.26 -19.47 11.89
N GLU A 333 -6.98 -18.42 11.17
CA GLU A 333 -7.65 -17.13 11.33
C GLU A 333 -8.92 -17.11 10.46
N PRO A 334 -9.96 -16.33 10.85
CA PRO A 334 -11.20 -16.30 10.11
C PRO A 334 -11.06 -15.69 8.72
N THR A 335 -11.89 -16.18 7.81
CA THR A 335 -12.14 -15.58 6.51
C THR A 335 -13.40 -14.72 6.62
N TYR A 336 -13.31 -13.45 6.22
CA TYR A 336 -14.43 -12.53 6.17
C TYR A 336 -14.84 -12.32 4.71
N TYR A 337 -16.08 -12.66 4.37
CA TYR A 337 -16.65 -12.38 3.05
C TYR A 337 -17.19 -10.96 2.96
N THR A 338 -17.47 -10.35 4.11
CA THR A 338 -17.98 -8.98 4.21
C THR A 338 -17.27 -8.20 5.31
N SER A 339 -17.19 -6.91 5.11
CA SER A 339 -16.63 -5.99 6.09
C SER A 339 -17.34 -4.63 6.02
N HIS A 340 -17.23 -3.85 7.08
CA HIS A 340 -17.84 -2.53 7.14
C HIS A 340 -16.88 -1.48 7.70
N TRP A 341 -16.80 -0.33 7.03
CA TRP A 341 -16.11 0.84 7.54
C TRP A 341 -17.07 1.75 8.32
N VAL A 342 -16.83 1.87 9.62
CA VAL A 342 -17.52 2.85 10.46
C VAL A 342 -16.90 4.21 10.24
N ARG A 343 -17.74 5.21 9.94
CA ARG A 343 -17.31 6.57 9.64
C ARG A 343 -17.63 7.52 10.81
N ALA A 344 -16.86 8.59 10.92
CA ALA A 344 -17.12 9.66 11.86
C ALA A 344 -18.25 10.55 11.35
N ASP A 345 -19.24 10.82 12.19
CA ASP A 345 -20.37 11.71 11.85
C ASP A 345 -19.95 13.18 11.91
N GLN A 346 -18.94 13.52 12.71
CA GLN A 346 -18.41 14.88 12.87
C GLN A 346 -16.90 14.93 12.78
N GLY A 347 -16.35 16.11 12.48
CA GLY A 347 -14.91 16.39 12.49
C GLY A 347 -14.40 16.61 13.92
N GLY A 348 -13.09 16.42 14.11
CA GLY A 348 -12.43 16.64 15.38
C GLY A 348 -11.22 15.72 15.59
N ILE A 349 -10.79 15.56 16.81
CA ILE A 349 -9.67 14.69 17.18
C ILE A 349 -10.24 13.32 17.59
N LEU A 350 -9.82 12.27 16.90
CA LEU A 350 -10.17 10.88 17.20
C LEU A 350 -9.32 10.35 18.36
N PHE A 351 -9.99 9.73 19.31
CA PHE A 351 -9.40 8.90 20.35
C PHE A 351 -9.98 7.49 20.26
N GLY A 352 -9.19 6.51 19.80
CA GLY A 352 -9.62 5.12 19.69
C GLY A 352 -9.73 4.45 21.08
N ALA A 353 -10.85 3.79 21.36
CA ALA A 353 -11.09 3.02 22.59
C ALA A 353 -10.84 1.51 22.41
N VAL A 354 -10.61 1.06 21.19
CA VAL A 354 -10.38 -0.34 20.84
C VAL A 354 -8.99 -0.53 20.20
N LYS A 355 -8.58 -1.78 20.05
CA LYS A 355 -7.33 -2.17 19.42
C LYS A 355 -7.61 -3.11 18.23
N LEU A 356 -6.67 -3.18 17.28
CA LEU A 356 -6.71 -4.18 16.22
C LEU A 356 -6.88 -5.58 16.78
N GLY A 357 -7.68 -6.40 16.10
CA GLY A 357 -7.98 -7.76 16.48
C GLY A 357 -9.05 -7.92 17.56
N LYS A 358 -9.52 -6.82 18.20
CA LYS A 358 -10.58 -6.89 19.22
C LYS A 358 -11.91 -7.28 18.56
N ARG A 359 -12.60 -8.28 19.16
CA ARG A 359 -14.00 -8.56 18.85
C ARG A 359 -14.89 -7.52 19.51
N VAL A 360 -15.87 -7.04 18.76
CA VAL A 360 -16.84 -6.03 19.18
C VAL A 360 -18.25 -6.50 18.89
N LYS A 361 -19.20 -5.96 19.66
CA LYS A 361 -20.63 -6.18 19.46
C LYS A 361 -21.28 -4.89 18.95
N GLN A 362 -22.42 -5.04 18.31
CA GLN A 362 -23.27 -3.88 17.98
C GLN A 362 -23.54 -3.04 19.24
N GLY A 363 -23.33 -1.72 19.13
CA GLY A 363 -23.46 -0.77 20.22
C GLY A 363 -22.19 -0.54 21.06
N ASP A 364 -21.14 -1.36 20.91
CA ASP A 364 -19.86 -1.13 21.59
C ASP A 364 -19.23 0.19 21.16
N VAL A 365 -18.69 0.97 22.10
CA VAL A 365 -17.94 2.21 21.79
C VAL A 365 -16.58 1.85 21.24
N LEU A 366 -16.30 2.29 20.03
CA LEU A 366 -15.05 2.09 19.31
C LEU A 366 -14.04 3.22 19.55
N GLY A 367 -14.54 4.44 19.76
CA GLY A 367 -13.75 5.62 20.00
C GLY A 367 -14.63 6.85 20.20
N THR A 368 -13.98 8.00 20.41
CA THR A 368 -14.65 9.31 20.53
C THR A 368 -13.98 10.31 19.59
N VAL A 369 -14.78 11.21 19.04
CA VAL A 369 -14.29 12.38 18.29
C VAL A 369 -14.61 13.62 19.11
N THR A 370 -13.61 14.42 19.42
CA THR A 370 -13.74 15.64 20.19
C THR A 370 -13.44 16.87 19.31
N ASP A 371 -14.39 17.78 19.24
CA ASP A 371 -14.17 19.08 18.60
C ASP A 371 -13.25 19.92 19.51
N PRO A 372 -12.06 20.34 19.04
CA PRO A 372 -11.11 21.07 19.86
C PRO A 372 -11.53 22.53 20.14
N ILE A 373 -12.55 23.06 19.45
CA ILE A 373 -13.04 24.41 19.60
C ILE A 373 -14.17 24.47 20.63
N THR A 374 -15.20 23.60 20.45
CA THR A 374 -16.36 23.58 21.31
C THR A 374 -16.19 22.67 22.54
N ASN A 375 -15.19 21.77 22.49
CA ASN A 375 -14.96 20.70 23.47
C ASN A 375 -16.13 19.69 23.57
N GLU A 376 -17.00 19.67 22.57
CA GLU A 376 -18.04 18.65 22.44
C GLU A 376 -17.43 17.34 21.94
N SER A 377 -17.95 16.23 22.44
CA SER A 377 -17.47 14.89 22.08
C SER A 377 -18.63 14.04 21.62
N SER A 378 -18.42 13.30 20.53
CA SER A 378 -19.34 12.26 20.06
C SER A 378 -18.68 10.88 20.12
N SER A 379 -19.47 9.87 20.39
CA SER A 379 -19.00 8.47 20.41
C SER A 379 -19.21 7.83 19.04
N ILE A 380 -18.19 7.12 18.57
CA ILE A 380 -18.29 6.22 17.43
C ILE A 380 -18.65 4.83 17.98
N VAL A 381 -19.78 4.28 17.57
CA VAL A 381 -20.26 2.98 18.02
C VAL A 381 -20.24 1.95 16.90
N SER A 382 -20.05 0.68 17.27
CA SER A 382 -20.11 -0.41 16.30
C SER A 382 -21.53 -0.66 15.81
N PRO A 383 -21.81 -0.61 14.51
CA PRO A 383 -23.13 -0.98 13.98
C PRO A 383 -23.35 -2.48 13.89
N HIS A 384 -22.29 -3.30 14.01
CA HIS A 384 -22.32 -4.74 13.78
C HIS A 384 -21.51 -5.51 14.84
N ASN A 385 -21.78 -6.82 14.95
CA ASN A 385 -20.89 -7.75 15.60
C ASN A 385 -19.73 -8.07 14.65
N GLY A 386 -18.50 -8.16 15.17
CA GLY A 386 -17.36 -8.50 14.32
C GLY A 386 -16.01 -8.29 15.00
N ARG A 387 -14.95 -8.23 14.20
CA ARG A 387 -13.56 -8.02 14.64
C ARG A 387 -12.98 -6.78 14.00
N ILE A 388 -12.29 -5.95 14.76
CA ILE A 388 -11.56 -4.77 14.24
C ILE A 388 -10.37 -5.26 13.42
N ILE A 389 -10.44 -5.12 12.11
CA ILE A 389 -9.41 -5.54 11.16
C ILE A 389 -8.58 -4.37 10.60
N GLY A 390 -9.07 -3.14 10.78
CA GLY A 390 -8.36 -1.91 10.47
C GLY A 390 -8.88 -0.76 11.31
N MET A 391 -8.10 0.28 11.51
CA MET A 391 -8.54 1.46 12.23
C MET A 391 -7.69 2.68 11.90
N ALA A 392 -8.31 3.86 12.01
CA ALA A 392 -7.59 5.12 11.98
C ALA A 392 -6.70 5.25 13.22
N LEU A 393 -5.52 5.85 13.04
CA LEU A 393 -4.69 6.30 14.15
C LEU A 393 -5.34 7.49 14.84
N ASN A 394 -4.96 7.77 16.10
CA ASN A 394 -5.41 8.98 16.75
C ASN A 394 -4.93 10.22 16.00
N GLN A 395 -5.85 10.96 15.42
CA GLN A 395 -5.56 12.06 14.52
C GLN A 395 -6.74 13.02 14.42
N PHE A 396 -6.52 14.19 13.81
CA PHE A 396 -7.60 15.03 13.34
C PHE A 396 -8.27 14.37 12.12
N LEU A 397 -9.59 14.42 12.08
CA LEU A 397 -10.37 13.87 10.96
C LEU A 397 -11.56 14.77 10.62
N MET A 398 -12.00 14.64 9.38
CA MET A 398 -13.18 15.34 8.84
C MET A 398 -14.43 14.46 9.00
N PRO A 399 -15.63 15.03 8.96
CA PRO A 399 -16.86 14.25 8.86
C PRO A 399 -16.82 13.28 7.67
N GLY A 400 -17.33 12.06 7.85
CA GLY A 400 -17.31 11.00 6.84
C GLY A 400 -16.02 10.18 6.78
N TYR A 401 -14.97 10.56 7.52
CA TYR A 401 -13.71 9.81 7.54
C TYR A 401 -13.91 8.38 8.07
N ALA A 402 -13.39 7.38 7.36
CA ALA A 402 -13.45 5.96 7.72
C ALA A 402 -12.51 5.67 8.89
N THR A 403 -13.07 5.35 10.07
CA THR A 403 -12.36 5.27 11.35
C THR A 403 -12.05 3.85 11.80
N PHE A 404 -13.00 2.93 11.69
CA PHE A 404 -12.84 1.54 12.13
C PHE A 404 -13.36 0.59 11.07
N HIS A 405 -12.55 -0.39 10.69
CA HIS A 405 -12.89 -1.45 9.76
C HIS A 405 -13.25 -2.72 10.53
N ILE A 406 -14.44 -3.21 10.34
CA ILE A 406 -14.96 -4.38 11.05
C ILE A 406 -15.13 -5.51 10.05
N GLY A 407 -14.41 -6.63 10.24
CA GLY A 407 -14.70 -7.89 9.59
C GLY A 407 -15.95 -8.51 10.25
N LEU A 408 -17.00 -8.79 9.46
CA LEU A 408 -18.28 -9.25 9.97
C LEU A 408 -18.25 -10.75 10.23
N GLU A 409 -18.68 -11.16 11.44
CA GLU A 409 -18.91 -12.57 11.77
C GLU A 409 -20.28 -12.96 11.22
N ALA A 410 -20.33 -14.00 10.36
CA ALA A 410 -21.48 -14.36 9.57
C ALA A 410 -22.77 -14.60 10.40
N GLU A 411 -23.80 -14.08 9.91
CA GLU A 411 -25.22 -14.29 9.76
C GLU A 411 -25.84 -12.92 9.45
N VAL A 412 -25.60 -12.46 8.22
CA VAL A 412 -26.37 -11.32 7.71
C VAL A 412 -27.23 -11.90 6.58
N ASP A 413 -28.55 -11.76 6.71
CA ASP A 413 -29.48 -12.07 5.64
C ASP A 413 -28.98 -11.46 4.33
N ASP A 414 -28.95 -12.26 3.27
CA ASP A 414 -28.45 -11.95 1.91
C ASP A 414 -29.00 -10.64 1.28
N ALA A 415 -30.00 -10.02 1.90
CA ALA A 415 -30.70 -8.85 1.36
C ALA A 415 -30.00 -7.49 1.61
N THR A 416 -28.93 -7.44 2.42
CA THR A 416 -28.23 -6.19 2.79
C THR A 416 -26.82 -6.03 2.17
N LEU A 417 -26.40 -6.96 1.31
CA LEU A 417 -25.01 -7.08 0.88
C LEU A 417 -24.63 -6.26 -0.38
N GLU A 418 -25.61 -5.70 -1.09
CA GLU A 418 -25.34 -5.04 -2.39
C GLU A 418 -24.77 -3.60 -2.31
N GLY A 419 -24.41 -3.08 -1.16
CA GLY A 419 -24.04 -1.67 -1.04
C GLY A 419 -22.67 -1.32 -0.47
N THR A 420 -21.94 -2.29 0.13
CA THR A 420 -20.87 -1.92 1.07
C THR A 420 -19.45 -1.89 0.50
N GLU A 421 -19.18 -2.49 -0.64
CA GLU A 421 -17.84 -2.50 -1.24
C GLU A 421 -17.55 -1.23 -2.07
N LEU A 422 -18.60 -0.65 -2.67
CA LEU A 422 -18.50 0.58 -3.47
C LEU A 422 -18.14 1.84 -2.66
N ASP A 423 -18.48 1.87 -1.35
CA ASP A 423 -18.36 3.09 -0.55
C ASP A 423 -16.93 3.47 -0.14
N PHE A 424 -16.04 2.50 0.06
CA PHE A 424 -14.68 2.81 0.51
C PHE A 424 -13.82 3.37 -0.63
N GLU A 425 -13.92 2.77 -1.80
CA GLU A 425 -13.17 3.21 -2.98
C GLU A 425 -13.71 4.52 -3.54
N HIS A 426 -15.03 4.74 -3.44
CA HIS A 426 -15.67 6.01 -3.83
C HIS A 426 -15.24 7.18 -2.93
N ALA A 427 -15.05 6.93 -1.63
CA ALA A 427 -14.59 7.97 -0.70
C ALA A 427 -13.12 8.34 -0.89
N VAL A 428 -12.27 7.38 -1.28
CA VAL A 428 -10.89 7.67 -1.67
C VAL A 428 -10.86 8.46 -2.97
N ALA A 429 -11.72 8.09 -3.94
CA ALA A 429 -11.84 8.81 -5.21
C ALA A 429 -12.37 10.25 -5.03
N LEU A 430 -13.33 10.47 -4.13
CA LEU A 430 -13.85 11.82 -3.84
C LEU A 430 -12.79 12.70 -3.15
N TYR A 431 -11.92 12.10 -2.31
CA TYR A 431 -10.81 12.84 -1.69
C TYR A 431 -9.69 13.16 -2.70
N GLU A 432 -9.52 12.31 -3.72
CA GLU A 432 -8.59 12.54 -4.84
C GLU A 432 -9.11 13.58 -5.85
N ILE A 433 -10.41 13.65 -6.06
CA ILE A 433 -11.06 14.64 -6.97
C ILE A 433 -11.00 16.05 -6.38
N ASP A 434 -11.13 16.19 -5.04
CA ASP A 434 -11.10 17.51 -4.37
C ASP A 434 -9.67 18.08 -4.22
N ALA A 435 -8.64 17.28 -4.55
CA ALA A 435 -7.25 17.74 -4.62
C ALA A 435 -6.91 18.51 -5.92
N GLY A 436 -7.92 18.89 -6.70
CA GLY A 436 -7.86 19.82 -7.81
C GLY A 436 -6.89 19.39 -8.93
N GLU A 437 -7.42 18.95 -10.06
CA GLU A 437 -6.65 19.08 -11.29
C GLU A 437 -6.51 20.60 -11.58
N PRO A 438 -5.29 21.15 -11.72
CA PRO A 438 -5.15 22.43 -12.41
C PRO A 438 -5.35 22.15 -13.90
N GLU A 439 -6.22 22.93 -14.53
CA GLU A 439 -6.35 23.06 -15.98
C GLU A 439 -5.01 23.27 -16.69
#